data_2f4ea96b7afb2e30fb593f0d62fad038
#
_entry.id   2f4ea96b7afb2e30fb593f0d62fad038
#
_cell.length_a   1.000
_cell.length_b   1.000
_cell.length_c   1.000
_cell.angle_alpha   90.00
_cell.angle_beta   90.00
_cell.angle_gamma   90.00
#
_symmetry.space_group_name_H-M   'P 1'
#
loop_
_entity.id
_entity.type
_entity.pdbx_description
1 polymer ?
#
loop_
_entity_poly.entity_id
_entity_poly.type
_entity_poly.pdbx_seq_one_letter_code
_entity_poly.pdbx_strand_id
1 'polypeptide(L)'
;MRIRGGSGFGDALYLRPIVEHMVGAGEQVTVCSDHADVFLGAGCEVAAFDRFNIDVLAHYTQFKADLTTNQWQDICRAAQVFVPLKFEWKIQNHALVDGLCVDAGGRPIVLVHGGRTPMGRIDGFGKELLPERAAFDAVLGELQDCFTVRVGKGGDAYPLEVNVDLNGATSVTDVLDIGWICDAVLGQCSFAIPLAEAFDKPALFVWAARGMAAGPHPYIRRITPQKVLSKKTSRFVVDDWPQDKIREAAREYRHPV
;
A
#
# COMPACT_ATOMS: atom_id res chain seq x y z
N MET A 1 13.53 -10.19 21.19
CA MET A 1 12.05 -10.19 21.03
C MET A 1 11.67 -10.60 19.63
N ARG A 2 10.68 -11.47 19.45
CA ARG A 2 10.14 -11.90 18.14
C ARG A 2 8.83 -11.19 17.87
N ILE A 3 8.77 -10.45 16.77
CA ILE A 3 7.59 -9.66 16.37
C ILE A 3 7.10 -10.07 14.97
N ARG A 4 5.80 -10.05 14.75
CA ARG A 4 5.22 -10.17 13.42
C ARG A 4 4.02 -9.26 13.21
N GLY A 5 3.73 -8.96 11.96
CA GLY A 5 2.47 -8.43 11.46
C GLY A 5 1.58 -9.51 10.85
N GLY A 6 0.81 -9.16 9.84
CA GLY A 6 0.20 -10.11 8.90
C GLY A 6 1.23 -10.69 7.94
N SER A 7 0.76 -11.57 7.04
CA SER A 7 1.63 -12.25 6.07
C SER A 7 1.79 -11.51 4.73
N GLY A 8 1.11 -10.38 4.55
CA GLY A 8 1.13 -9.62 3.30
C GLY A 8 2.27 -8.61 3.24
N PHE A 9 2.65 -8.21 2.01
CA PHE A 9 3.64 -7.16 1.79
C PHE A 9 3.24 -5.84 2.47
N GLY A 10 1.96 -5.45 2.40
CA GLY A 10 1.45 -4.26 3.10
C GLY A 10 1.59 -4.35 4.62
N ASP A 11 1.42 -5.55 5.20
CA ASP A 11 1.60 -5.75 6.64
C ASP A 11 3.08 -5.59 7.06
N ALA A 12 4.01 -6.01 6.20
CA ALA A 12 5.44 -5.81 6.43
C ALA A 12 5.81 -4.31 6.40
N LEU A 13 5.21 -3.54 5.49
CA LEU A 13 5.40 -2.08 5.43
C LEU A 13 4.91 -1.37 6.70
N TYR A 14 3.77 -1.77 7.24
CA TYR A 14 3.30 -1.27 8.54
C TYR A 14 4.23 -1.67 9.69
N LEU A 15 4.81 -2.86 9.63
CA LEU A 15 5.64 -3.35 10.72
C LEU A 15 7.00 -2.65 10.82
N ARG A 16 7.56 -2.23 9.67
CA ARG A 16 8.92 -1.68 9.60
C ARG A 16 9.17 -0.49 10.54
N PRO A 17 8.35 0.58 10.59
CA PRO A 17 8.61 1.70 11.51
C PRO A 17 8.62 1.32 12.99
N ILE A 18 7.81 0.33 13.36
CA ILE A 18 7.76 -0.20 14.72
C ILE A 18 9.08 -0.91 15.07
N VAL A 19 9.55 -1.74 14.14
CA VAL A 19 10.83 -2.46 14.29
C VAL A 19 12.00 -1.49 14.40
N GLU A 20 12.07 -0.49 13.52
CA GLU A 20 13.14 0.54 13.57
C GLU A 20 13.12 1.31 14.89
N HIS A 21 11.94 1.61 15.43
CA HIS A 21 11.82 2.24 16.74
C HIS A 21 12.35 1.36 17.88
N MET A 22 11.96 0.09 17.88
CA MET A 22 12.40 -0.87 18.92
C MET A 22 13.92 -1.09 18.88
N VAL A 23 14.47 -1.26 17.67
CA VAL A 23 15.93 -1.37 17.46
C VAL A 23 16.63 -0.09 17.90
N GLY A 24 16.10 1.08 17.56
CA GLY A 24 16.61 2.37 18.01
C GLY A 24 16.58 2.57 19.51
N ALA A 25 15.66 1.90 20.21
CA ALA A 25 15.60 1.83 21.68
C ALA A 25 16.58 0.81 22.30
N GLY A 26 17.38 0.13 21.49
CA GLY A 26 18.38 -0.86 21.93
C GLY A 26 17.85 -2.28 22.05
N GLU A 27 16.65 -2.58 21.58
CA GLU A 27 16.11 -3.92 21.62
C GLU A 27 16.69 -4.82 20.52
N GLN A 28 16.94 -6.08 20.86
CA GLN A 28 17.23 -7.12 19.86
C GLN A 28 15.91 -7.66 19.30
N VAL A 29 15.63 -7.33 18.04
CA VAL A 29 14.37 -7.67 17.38
C VAL A 29 14.59 -8.70 16.28
N THR A 30 13.82 -9.78 16.30
CA THR A 30 13.67 -10.74 15.20
C THR A 30 12.30 -10.57 14.60
N VAL A 31 12.22 -10.16 13.32
CA VAL A 31 10.97 -10.04 12.58
C VAL A 31 10.61 -11.35 11.90
N CYS A 32 9.40 -11.84 12.11
CA CYS A 32 8.88 -13.01 11.42
C CYS A 32 8.07 -12.57 10.19
N SER A 33 8.66 -12.61 9.00
CA SER A 33 8.05 -12.13 7.75
C SER A 33 8.56 -12.90 6.54
N ASP A 34 7.67 -13.14 5.55
CA ASP A 34 8.03 -13.64 4.23
C ASP A 34 8.54 -12.53 3.29
N HIS A 35 8.56 -11.28 3.75
CA HIS A 35 9.01 -10.10 3.01
C HIS A 35 10.26 -9.48 3.65
N ALA A 36 11.34 -10.27 3.72
CA ALA A 36 12.60 -9.88 4.35
C ALA A 36 13.17 -8.56 3.78
N ASP A 37 13.02 -8.36 2.48
CA ASP A 37 13.54 -7.19 1.77
C ASP A 37 12.98 -5.86 2.31
N VAL A 38 11.78 -5.86 2.87
CA VAL A 38 11.19 -4.67 3.51
C VAL A 38 12.04 -4.18 4.68
N PHE A 39 12.79 -5.07 5.34
CA PHE A 39 13.54 -4.77 6.55
C PHE A 39 15.04 -4.53 6.29
N LEU A 40 15.45 -4.40 5.04
CA LEU A 40 16.83 -4.04 4.69
C LEU A 40 17.22 -2.71 5.36
N GLY A 41 18.30 -2.75 6.15
CA GLY A 41 18.79 -1.59 6.89
C GLY A 41 18.03 -1.23 8.16
N ALA A 42 16.99 -1.97 8.55
CA ALA A 42 16.24 -1.73 9.79
C ALA A 42 16.99 -2.16 11.07
N GLY A 43 18.14 -2.84 10.95
CA GLY A 43 18.97 -3.25 12.08
C GLY A 43 18.41 -4.44 12.88
N CYS A 44 17.47 -5.18 12.32
CA CYS A 44 16.86 -6.36 12.93
C CYS A 44 17.27 -7.66 12.23
N GLU A 45 17.05 -8.78 12.88
CA GLU A 45 17.06 -10.09 12.24
C GLU A 45 15.73 -10.37 11.56
N VAL A 46 15.74 -11.11 10.43
CA VAL A 46 14.51 -11.55 9.78
C VAL A 46 14.46 -13.07 9.75
N ALA A 47 13.38 -13.64 10.25
CA ALA A 47 13.07 -15.07 10.21
C ALA A 47 11.85 -15.32 9.31
N ALA A 48 11.69 -16.53 8.83
CA ALA A 48 10.50 -16.98 8.12
C ALA A 48 9.24 -16.71 8.93
N PHE A 49 8.14 -16.46 8.25
CA PHE A 49 6.86 -16.18 8.89
C PHE A 49 6.43 -17.33 9.81
N ASP A 50 6.29 -17.03 11.09
CA ASP A 50 5.86 -17.97 12.12
C ASP A 50 4.60 -17.43 12.81
N ARG A 51 3.61 -18.31 13.00
CA ARG A 51 2.35 -17.95 13.66
C ARG A 51 2.36 -18.16 15.17
N PHE A 52 3.28 -18.97 15.69
CA PHE A 52 3.20 -19.52 17.03
C PHE A 52 4.30 -18.99 17.96
N ASN A 53 5.53 -18.87 17.50
CA ASN A 53 6.67 -18.48 18.33
C ASN A 53 6.94 -16.98 18.19
N ILE A 54 6.01 -16.17 18.70
CA ILE A 54 6.08 -14.71 18.66
C ILE A 54 5.78 -14.13 20.04
N ASP A 55 6.50 -13.07 20.39
CA ASP A 55 6.27 -12.31 21.62
C ASP A 55 5.21 -11.21 21.39
N VAL A 56 5.23 -10.59 20.19
CA VAL A 56 4.34 -9.48 19.83
C VAL A 56 3.66 -9.72 18.46
N LEU A 57 2.34 -9.63 18.43
CA LEU A 57 1.53 -9.58 17.23
C LEU A 57 1.10 -8.15 16.94
N ALA A 58 1.86 -7.43 16.12
CA ALA A 58 1.56 -6.08 15.68
C ALA A 58 0.61 -6.11 14.47
N HIS A 59 -0.68 -6.33 14.71
CA HIS A 59 -1.65 -6.46 13.64
C HIS A 59 -3.02 -5.87 14.02
N TYR A 60 -3.64 -5.13 13.09
CA TYR A 60 -4.92 -4.44 13.27
C TYR A 60 -6.12 -5.36 13.53
N THR A 61 -6.00 -6.64 13.22
CA THR A 61 -7.11 -7.59 13.43
C THR A 61 -7.49 -7.79 14.89
N GLN A 62 -6.64 -7.41 15.82
CA GLN A 62 -6.93 -7.48 17.26
C GLN A 62 -8.04 -6.49 17.68
N PHE A 63 -8.20 -5.37 16.96
CA PHE A 63 -9.11 -4.28 17.30
C PHE A 63 -10.25 -4.11 16.28
N LYS A 64 -10.74 -5.21 15.75
CA LYS A 64 -11.69 -5.25 14.63
C LYS A 64 -13.01 -4.51 14.87
N ALA A 65 -13.45 -4.37 16.10
CA ALA A 65 -14.72 -3.72 16.46
C ALA A 65 -14.56 -2.20 16.70
N ASP A 66 -13.34 -1.71 16.90
CA ASP A 66 -13.09 -0.30 17.18
C ASP A 66 -13.07 0.50 15.87
N LEU A 67 -14.09 1.31 15.65
CA LEU A 67 -14.23 2.20 14.50
C LEU A 67 -13.75 3.63 14.80
N THR A 68 -13.27 3.91 16.01
CA THR A 68 -12.76 5.22 16.42
C THR A 68 -11.31 5.43 16.08
N THR A 69 -10.59 4.34 15.77
CA THR A 69 -9.17 4.33 15.40
C THR A 69 -8.98 3.86 13.96
N ASN A 70 -7.92 4.34 13.29
CA ASN A 70 -7.53 3.81 11.98
C ASN A 70 -6.65 2.55 12.13
N GLN A 71 -6.38 1.90 10.99
CA GLN A 71 -5.60 0.66 10.95
C GLN A 71 -4.19 0.82 11.51
N TRP A 72 -3.51 1.93 11.23
CA TRP A 72 -2.17 2.21 11.76
C TRP A 72 -2.18 2.36 13.30
N GLN A 73 -3.15 3.11 13.82
CA GLN A 73 -3.30 3.24 15.28
C GLN A 73 -3.55 1.90 15.97
N ASP A 74 -4.32 1.01 15.34
CA ASP A 74 -4.57 -0.33 15.87
C ASP A 74 -3.29 -1.18 15.88
N ILE A 75 -2.46 -1.08 14.86
CA ILE A 75 -1.17 -1.78 14.79
C ILE A 75 -0.22 -1.26 15.89
N CYS A 76 -0.12 0.06 16.04
CA CYS A 76 0.67 0.70 17.09
C CYS A 76 0.21 0.27 18.50
N ARG A 77 -1.10 0.24 18.71
CA ARG A 77 -1.70 -0.22 19.97
C ARG A 77 -1.38 -1.68 20.25
N ALA A 78 -1.44 -2.55 19.23
CA ALA A 78 -1.10 -3.97 19.37
C ALA A 78 0.37 -4.19 19.72
N ALA A 79 1.26 -3.37 19.15
CA ALA A 79 2.69 -3.39 19.45
C ALA A 79 3.07 -2.63 20.73
N GLN A 80 2.13 -1.88 21.32
CA GLN A 80 2.38 -0.95 22.44
C GLN A 80 3.42 0.14 22.10
N VAL A 81 3.54 0.50 20.83
CA VAL A 81 4.49 1.47 20.30
C VAL A 81 3.74 2.51 19.47
N PHE A 82 3.96 3.80 19.72
CA PHE A 82 3.29 4.89 19.02
C PHE A 82 4.32 5.72 18.24
N VAL A 83 4.46 5.41 16.96
CA VAL A 83 5.40 6.08 16.05
C VAL A 83 4.69 6.53 14.78
N PRO A 84 5.24 7.51 14.04
CA PRO A 84 4.73 7.83 12.70
C PRO A 84 4.85 6.64 11.75
N LEU A 85 3.88 6.48 10.84
CA LEU A 85 4.03 5.57 9.71
C LEU A 85 4.99 6.21 8.70
N LYS A 86 6.27 6.01 8.93
CA LYS A 86 7.34 6.56 8.09
C LYS A 86 8.63 5.77 8.32
N PHE A 87 9.37 5.53 7.24
CA PHE A 87 10.74 5.03 7.30
C PHE A 87 11.56 5.56 6.12
N GLU A 88 12.87 5.58 6.26
CA GLU A 88 13.82 5.93 5.21
C GLU A 88 14.12 4.69 4.34
N TRP A 89 14.25 4.90 3.04
CA TRP A 89 14.63 3.86 2.11
C TRP A 89 15.89 4.25 1.33
N LYS A 90 16.79 3.29 1.16
CA LYS A 90 17.96 3.46 0.29
C LYS A 90 17.71 2.66 -0.99
N ILE A 91 17.78 3.32 -2.13
CA ILE A 91 17.62 2.70 -3.43
C ILE A 91 18.57 1.51 -3.58
N GLN A 92 18.04 0.38 -3.99
CA GLN A 92 18.79 -0.86 -4.20
C GLN A 92 19.08 -1.08 -5.69
N ASN A 93 18.15 -0.74 -6.58
CA ASN A 93 18.27 -0.92 -8.02
C ASN A 93 18.38 0.43 -8.75
N HIS A 94 19.58 1.00 -8.70
CA HIS A 94 19.87 2.30 -9.35
C HIS A 94 19.59 2.26 -10.86
N ALA A 95 19.90 1.15 -11.54
CA ALA A 95 19.69 1.06 -12.98
C ALA A 95 18.20 1.15 -13.36
N LEU A 96 17.32 0.54 -12.59
CA LEU A 96 15.86 0.66 -12.77
C LEU A 96 15.42 2.11 -12.55
N VAL A 97 15.85 2.71 -11.44
CA VAL A 97 15.46 4.08 -11.07
C VAL A 97 15.91 5.08 -12.09
N ASP A 98 17.20 5.03 -12.50
CA ASP A 98 17.77 5.92 -13.49
C ASP A 98 17.06 5.78 -14.85
N GLY A 99 16.75 4.54 -15.26
CA GLY A 99 15.97 4.27 -16.48
C GLY A 99 14.59 4.92 -16.44
N LEU A 100 13.84 4.73 -15.35
CA LEU A 100 12.52 5.34 -15.19
C LEU A 100 12.57 6.87 -15.16
N CYS A 101 13.57 7.47 -14.51
CA CYS A 101 13.75 8.92 -14.50
C CYS A 101 14.05 9.48 -15.90
N VAL A 102 14.87 8.78 -16.69
CA VAL A 102 15.16 9.15 -18.08
C VAL A 102 13.90 9.06 -18.95
N ASP A 103 13.14 7.96 -18.86
CA ASP A 103 11.92 7.73 -19.62
C ASP A 103 10.80 8.71 -19.23
N ALA A 104 10.75 9.10 -17.97
CA ALA A 104 9.82 10.13 -17.50
C ALA A 104 10.08 11.48 -18.16
N GLY A 105 11.35 11.82 -18.46
CA GLY A 105 11.70 13.06 -19.15
C GLY A 105 11.29 14.32 -18.39
N GLY A 106 11.33 14.29 -17.06
CA GLY A 106 10.93 15.39 -16.18
C GLY A 106 9.42 15.45 -15.89
N ARG A 107 8.62 14.50 -16.39
CA ARG A 107 7.21 14.35 -15.99
C ARG A 107 7.13 13.78 -14.56
N PRO A 108 6.12 14.15 -13.77
CA PRO A 108 5.88 13.52 -12.47
C PRO A 108 5.68 12.01 -12.63
N ILE A 109 6.34 11.22 -11.79
CA ILE A 109 6.25 9.76 -11.80
C ILE A 109 5.10 9.34 -10.87
N VAL A 110 4.13 8.61 -11.41
CA VAL A 110 3.01 8.05 -10.64
C VAL A 110 3.13 6.53 -10.58
N LEU A 111 3.34 6.00 -9.38
CA LEU A 111 3.25 4.56 -9.15
C LEU A 111 1.79 4.13 -9.23
N VAL A 112 1.50 3.12 -10.06
CA VAL A 112 0.15 2.58 -10.26
C VAL A 112 0.08 1.14 -9.76
N HIS A 113 -0.90 0.85 -8.88
CA HIS A 113 -1.20 -0.51 -8.45
C HIS A 113 -2.71 -0.75 -8.47
N GLY A 114 -3.19 -1.50 -9.44
CA GLY A 114 -4.61 -1.80 -9.62
C GLY A 114 -4.86 -2.96 -10.56
N GLY A 115 -6.14 -3.34 -10.69
CA GLY A 115 -6.55 -4.42 -11.56
C GLY A 115 -6.38 -5.81 -10.97
N ARG A 116 -5.92 -5.92 -9.73
CA ARG A 116 -5.71 -7.20 -9.05
C ARG A 116 -6.75 -7.43 -7.96
N THR A 117 -7.26 -8.65 -7.89
CA THR A 117 -8.12 -9.07 -6.78
C THR A 117 -7.34 -9.00 -5.46
N PRO A 118 -7.69 -8.11 -4.52
CA PRO A 118 -7.08 -8.10 -3.21
C PRO A 118 -7.31 -9.43 -2.50
N MET A 119 -6.34 -9.88 -1.71
CA MET A 119 -6.46 -11.08 -0.89
C MET A 119 -6.74 -12.38 -1.67
N GLY A 120 -6.10 -12.60 -2.77
CA GLY A 120 -6.17 -13.67 -3.79
C GLY A 120 -6.50 -15.11 -3.42
N ARG A 121 -7.14 -15.43 -2.29
CA ARG A 121 -7.48 -16.80 -1.87
C ARG A 121 -8.63 -16.93 -0.88
N ILE A 122 -9.41 -15.91 -0.62
CA ILE A 122 -10.56 -16.09 0.28
C ILE A 122 -11.83 -16.14 -0.58
N ASP A 123 -12.28 -17.34 -0.90
CA ASP A 123 -13.61 -17.77 -1.34
C ASP A 123 -14.55 -16.65 -1.88
N GLY A 124 -14.23 -16.10 -3.05
CA GLY A 124 -15.06 -15.05 -3.70
C GLY A 124 -14.92 -13.64 -3.11
N PHE A 125 -14.49 -13.50 -1.89
CA PHE A 125 -14.41 -12.25 -1.13
C PHE A 125 -13.47 -11.20 -1.74
N GLY A 126 -12.33 -11.62 -2.28
CA GLY A 126 -11.37 -10.72 -2.91
C GLY A 126 -11.93 -9.99 -4.13
N LYS A 127 -12.90 -10.60 -4.84
CA LYS A 127 -13.55 -9.96 -6.02
C LYS A 127 -14.43 -8.77 -5.65
N GLU A 128 -14.99 -8.76 -4.45
CA GLU A 128 -15.80 -7.64 -3.96
C GLU A 128 -14.99 -6.40 -3.62
N LEU A 129 -13.68 -6.57 -3.42
CA LEU A 129 -12.74 -5.47 -3.17
C LEU A 129 -12.01 -5.00 -4.44
N LEU A 130 -12.25 -5.64 -5.58
CA LEU A 130 -11.68 -5.24 -6.86
C LEU A 130 -12.53 -4.10 -7.45
N PRO A 131 -11.97 -2.89 -7.60
CA PRO A 131 -12.68 -1.79 -8.24
C PRO A 131 -12.95 -2.08 -9.71
N GLU A 132 -13.97 -1.45 -10.27
CA GLU A 132 -14.26 -1.53 -11.70
C GLU A 132 -13.16 -0.85 -12.52
N ARG A 133 -12.77 -1.47 -13.63
CA ARG A 133 -11.74 -0.94 -14.55
C ARG A 133 -12.02 0.50 -14.98
N ALA A 134 -13.28 0.80 -15.30
CA ALA A 134 -13.69 2.12 -15.78
C ALA A 134 -13.33 3.27 -14.81
N ALA A 135 -13.28 3.00 -13.51
CA ALA A 135 -12.87 4.00 -12.54
C ALA A 135 -11.36 4.28 -12.60
N PHE A 136 -10.54 3.24 -12.81
CA PHE A 136 -9.10 3.44 -13.06
C PHE A 136 -8.85 4.16 -14.38
N ASP A 137 -9.55 3.77 -15.46
CA ASP A 137 -9.42 4.39 -16.78
C ASP A 137 -9.78 5.89 -16.71
N ALA A 138 -10.81 6.25 -15.91
CA ALA A 138 -11.19 7.63 -15.70
C ALA A 138 -10.11 8.45 -14.98
N VAL A 139 -9.45 7.88 -13.97
CA VAL A 139 -8.36 8.55 -13.24
C VAL A 139 -7.13 8.66 -14.14
N LEU A 140 -6.72 7.57 -14.80
CA LEU A 140 -5.55 7.54 -15.70
C LEU A 140 -5.70 8.53 -16.86
N GLY A 141 -6.93 8.69 -17.37
CA GLY A 141 -7.24 9.68 -18.40
C GLY A 141 -6.96 11.13 -17.99
N GLU A 142 -6.96 11.45 -16.70
CA GLU A 142 -6.62 12.77 -16.17
C GLU A 142 -5.11 12.92 -15.83
N LEU A 143 -4.33 11.83 -15.92
CA LEU A 143 -2.89 11.80 -15.60
C LEU A 143 -1.99 11.79 -16.86
N GLN A 144 -2.48 12.31 -18.00
CA GLN A 144 -1.77 12.29 -19.30
C GLN A 144 -0.40 12.97 -19.27
N ASP A 145 -0.22 13.99 -18.42
CA ASP A 145 1.04 14.72 -18.27
C ASP A 145 2.00 14.03 -17.27
N CYS A 146 1.57 12.95 -16.64
CA CYS A 146 2.39 12.18 -15.72
C CYS A 146 3.01 10.97 -16.45
N PHE A 147 4.07 10.45 -15.88
CA PHE A 147 4.66 9.19 -16.28
C PHE A 147 4.20 8.08 -15.33
N THR A 148 3.33 7.22 -15.81
CA THR A 148 2.70 6.18 -15.00
C THR A 148 3.47 4.87 -15.08
N VAL A 149 3.84 4.32 -13.92
CA VAL A 149 4.58 3.06 -13.79
C VAL A 149 3.75 2.07 -12.99
N ARG A 150 3.28 1.00 -13.63
CA ARG A 150 2.49 -0.03 -12.97
C ARG A 150 3.38 -1.08 -12.34
N VAL A 151 3.07 -1.43 -11.10
CA VAL A 151 3.74 -2.48 -10.32
C VAL A 151 2.74 -3.48 -9.77
N GLY A 152 3.20 -4.71 -9.55
CA GLY A 152 2.36 -5.77 -8.98
C GLY A 152 2.98 -7.16 -9.18
N LYS A 153 2.32 -8.17 -8.65
CA LYS A 153 2.81 -9.57 -8.70
C LYS A 153 2.42 -10.32 -9.99
N GLY A 154 1.66 -9.68 -10.89
CA GLY A 154 1.04 -10.34 -12.04
C GLY A 154 -0.27 -11.06 -11.69
N GLY A 155 -0.94 -11.59 -12.72
CA GLY A 155 -2.22 -12.28 -12.58
C GLY A 155 -3.40 -11.35 -12.29
N ASP A 156 -3.40 -10.19 -12.91
CA ASP A 156 -4.45 -9.18 -12.75
C ASP A 156 -5.74 -9.59 -13.48
N ALA A 157 -6.88 -9.10 -12.95
CA ALA A 157 -8.18 -9.36 -13.55
C ALA A 157 -8.39 -8.56 -14.85
N TYR A 158 -7.71 -7.41 -14.98
CA TYR A 158 -7.73 -6.58 -16.17
C TYR A 158 -6.43 -5.77 -16.32
N PRO A 159 -6.00 -5.45 -17.56
CA PRO A 159 -4.89 -4.55 -17.80
C PRO A 159 -5.27 -3.09 -17.49
N LEU A 160 -4.26 -2.25 -17.23
CA LEU A 160 -4.39 -0.79 -17.14
C LEU A 160 -3.47 -0.17 -18.19
N GLU A 161 -3.92 0.91 -18.82
CA GLU A 161 -3.10 1.66 -19.78
C GLU A 161 -2.16 2.61 -19.03
N VAL A 162 -0.87 2.29 -19.05
CA VAL A 162 0.20 3.02 -18.36
C VAL A 162 1.40 3.19 -19.29
N ASN A 163 2.31 4.11 -18.97
CA ASN A 163 3.53 4.30 -19.77
C ASN A 163 4.48 3.11 -19.67
N VAL A 164 4.64 2.57 -18.48
CA VAL A 164 5.49 1.38 -18.23
C VAL A 164 4.74 0.37 -17.37
N ASP A 165 4.54 -0.83 -17.90
CA ASP A 165 3.91 -1.93 -17.15
C ASP A 165 4.99 -2.92 -16.68
N LEU A 166 5.32 -2.85 -15.39
CA LEU A 166 6.24 -3.76 -14.70
C LEU A 166 5.50 -4.81 -13.86
N ASN A 167 4.21 -5.00 -14.11
CA ASN A 167 3.40 -5.95 -13.35
C ASN A 167 3.88 -7.40 -13.57
N GLY A 168 4.25 -8.07 -12.49
CA GLY A 168 4.86 -9.40 -12.51
C GLY A 168 6.37 -9.43 -12.80
N ALA A 169 7.00 -8.27 -13.06
CA ALA A 169 8.43 -8.15 -13.36
C ALA A 169 9.25 -7.49 -12.24
N THR A 170 8.60 -7.00 -11.18
CA THR A 170 9.26 -6.32 -10.06
C THR A 170 9.47 -7.24 -8.86
N SER A 171 10.64 -7.12 -8.24
CA SER A 171 10.91 -7.60 -6.89
C SER A 171 10.26 -6.68 -5.84
N VAL A 172 10.29 -7.07 -4.58
CA VAL A 172 9.85 -6.22 -3.47
C VAL A 172 10.71 -4.96 -3.37
N THR A 173 12.02 -5.09 -3.55
CA THR A 173 12.95 -3.95 -3.53
C THR A 173 12.70 -2.98 -4.68
N ASP A 174 12.42 -3.48 -5.90
CA ASP A 174 12.07 -2.61 -7.03
C ASP A 174 10.79 -1.81 -6.75
N VAL A 175 9.77 -2.43 -6.13
CA VAL A 175 8.55 -1.72 -5.74
C VAL A 175 8.84 -0.63 -4.71
N LEU A 176 9.73 -0.91 -3.74
CA LEU A 176 10.14 0.08 -2.75
C LEU A 176 10.95 1.22 -3.39
N ASP A 177 11.86 0.91 -4.31
CA ASP A 177 12.66 1.89 -5.05
C ASP A 177 11.75 2.82 -5.87
N ILE A 178 10.79 2.25 -6.62
CA ILE A 178 9.82 3.04 -7.40
C ILE A 178 8.93 3.87 -6.46
N GLY A 179 8.45 3.28 -5.36
CA GLY A 179 7.67 3.99 -4.36
C GLY A 179 8.42 5.15 -3.70
N TRP A 180 9.72 5.01 -3.52
CA TRP A 180 10.58 6.07 -2.95
C TRP A 180 10.74 7.24 -3.90
N ILE A 181 10.97 6.99 -5.19
CA ILE A 181 11.22 8.05 -6.19
C ILE A 181 9.93 8.64 -6.77
N CYS A 182 8.78 7.95 -6.72
CA CYS A 182 7.55 8.46 -7.32
C CYS A 182 7.10 9.76 -6.64
N ASP A 183 6.39 10.60 -7.39
CA ASP A 183 5.80 11.83 -6.88
C ASP A 183 4.43 11.58 -6.26
N ALA A 184 3.75 10.52 -6.72
CA ALA A 184 2.40 10.19 -6.27
C ALA A 184 2.08 8.70 -6.45
N VAL A 185 1.02 8.21 -5.79
CA VAL A 185 0.55 6.82 -5.89
C VAL A 185 -0.92 6.76 -6.27
N LEU A 186 -1.22 6.06 -7.37
CA LEU A 186 -2.57 5.65 -7.73
C LEU A 186 -2.73 4.17 -7.39
N GLY A 187 -3.68 3.83 -6.53
CA GLY A 187 -3.82 2.45 -6.09
C GLY A 187 -5.24 1.99 -5.82
N GLN A 188 -5.35 0.75 -5.41
CA GLN A 188 -6.55 0.17 -4.78
C GLN A 188 -6.22 -0.21 -3.33
N CYS A 189 -7.18 -0.73 -2.58
CA CYS A 189 -6.97 -1.24 -1.23
C CYS A 189 -5.97 -2.42 -1.23
N SER A 190 -4.71 -2.12 -0.96
CA SER A 190 -3.57 -3.05 -1.08
C SER A 190 -2.34 -2.52 -0.33
N PHE A 191 -1.16 -3.08 -0.61
CA PHE A 191 0.13 -2.59 -0.14
C PHE A 191 0.43 -1.14 -0.58
N ALA A 192 -0.21 -0.65 -1.64
CA ALA A 192 -0.04 0.71 -2.12
C ALA A 192 -0.39 1.76 -1.05
N ILE A 193 -1.33 1.44 -0.16
CA ILE A 193 -1.71 2.34 0.95
C ILE A 193 -0.56 2.53 1.94
N PRO A 194 -0.06 1.49 2.65
CA PRO A 194 1.05 1.70 3.56
C PRO A 194 2.34 2.16 2.87
N LEU A 195 2.55 1.82 1.59
CA LEU A 195 3.67 2.32 0.81
C LEU A 195 3.61 3.85 0.67
N ALA A 196 2.49 4.36 0.16
CA ALA A 196 2.30 5.80 -0.03
C ALA A 196 2.40 6.55 1.30
N GLU A 197 1.76 6.03 2.34
CA GLU A 197 1.75 6.66 3.65
C GLU A 197 3.12 6.62 4.33
N ALA A 198 3.87 5.52 4.21
CA ALA A 198 5.21 5.41 4.77
C ALA A 198 6.22 6.33 4.09
N PHE A 199 6.10 6.55 2.79
CA PHE A 199 6.96 7.45 2.02
C PHE A 199 6.42 8.87 1.89
N ASP A 200 5.33 9.18 2.60
CA ASP A 200 4.69 10.50 2.62
C ASP A 200 4.28 11.01 1.23
N LYS A 201 3.87 10.09 0.36
CA LYS A 201 3.47 10.40 -1.00
C LYS A 201 1.98 10.77 -1.05
N PRO A 202 1.61 11.81 -1.81
CA PRO A 202 0.22 12.01 -2.19
C PRO A 202 -0.34 10.74 -2.83
N ALA A 203 -1.56 10.36 -2.47
CA ALA A 203 -2.13 9.13 -2.98
C ALA A 203 -3.63 9.26 -3.28
N LEU A 204 -4.05 8.67 -4.40
CA LEU A 204 -5.45 8.50 -4.76
C LEU A 204 -5.76 6.99 -4.85
N PHE A 205 -6.75 6.55 -4.08
CA PHE A 205 -7.15 5.16 -4.07
C PHE A 205 -8.51 4.97 -4.71
N VAL A 206 -8.59 4.07 -5.67
CA VAL A 206 -9.87 3.61 -6.26
C VAL A 206 -10.41 2.51 -5.37
N TRP A 207 -11.60 2.73 -4.82
CA TRP A 207 -12.25 1.84 -3.87
C TRP A 207 -13.45 1.16 -4.50
N ALA A 208 -13.61 -0.14 -4.27
CA ALA A 208 -14.76 -0.88 -4.75
C ALA A 208 -16.00 -0.58 -3.88
N ALA A 209 -17.07 -0.06 -4.47
CA ALA A 209 -18.34 0.21 -3.78
C ALA A 209 -18.91 -1.04 -3.12
N ARG A 210 -18.79 -2.19 -3.78
CA ARG A 210 -19.19 -3.49 -3.24
C ARG A 210 -18.47 -3.84 -1.96
N GLY A 211 -17.17 -3.50 -1.86
CA GLY A 211 -16.38 -3.71 -0.65
C GLY A 211 -16.75 -2.79 0.52
N MET A 212 -17.39 -1.64 0.24
CA MET A 212 -17.89 -0.71 1.26
C MET A 212 -19.29 -1.08 1.74
N ALA A 213 -20.06 -1.81 0.93
CA ALA A 213 -21.39 -2.23 1.29
C ALA A 213 -21.41 -3.07 2.58
N ALA A 214 -22.47 -2.96 3.36
CA ALA A 214 -22.66 -3.73 4.59
C ALA A 214 -22.93 -5.21 4.26
N GLY A 215 -21.93 -5.90 3.73
CA GLY A 215 -21.99 -7.35 3.49
C GLY A 215 -22.07 -8.15 4.79
N PRO A 216 -22.47 -9.43 4.72
CA PRO A 216 -22.55 -10.31 5.89
C PRO A 216 -21.17 -10.64 6.48
N HIS A 217 -20.09 -10.41 5.73
CA HIS A 217 -18.75 -10.75 6.17
C HIS A 217 -18.14 -9.66 7.07
N PRO A 218 -17.74 -9.98 8.30
CA PRO A 218 -17.22 -8.99 9.25
C PRO A 218 -15.95 -8.26 8.76
N TYR A 219 -15.24 -8.79 7.79
CA TYR A 219 -14.06 -8.18 7.18
C TYR A 219 -14.40 -7.00 6.25
N ILE A 220 -15.46 -7.11 5.42
CA ILE A 220 -15.84 -6.06 4.45
C ILE A 220 -16.21 -4.76 5.17
N ARG A 221 -16.99 -4.86 6.25
CA ARG A 221 -17.41 -3.70 7.04
C ARG A 221 -16.27 -2.87 7.64
N ARG A 222 -15.04 -3.37 7.59
CA ARG A 222 -13.87 -2.80 8.27
C ARG A 222 -12.81 -2.26 7.33
N ILE A 223 -12.90 -2.61 6.05
CA ILE A 223 -12.01 -2.12 5.02
C ILE A 223 -12.68 -0.93 4.34
N THR A 224 -12.99 0.10 5.10
CA THR A 224 -13.45 1.39 4.57
C THR A 224 -12.27 2.34 4.45
N PRO A 225 -12.30 3.32 3.53
CA PRO A 225 -11.25 4.32 3.41
C PRO A 225 -10.94 4.99 4.75
N GLN A 226 -11.95 5.37 5.50
CA GLN A 226 -11.82 6.04 6.80
C GLN A 226 -11.09 5.19 7.85
N LYS A 227 -11.22 3.85 7.77
CA LYS A 227 -10.53 2.94 8.69
C LYS A 227 -9.10 2.66 8.25
N VAL A 228 -8.83 2.67 6.96
CA VAL A 228 -7.53 2.23 6.41
C VAL A 228 -6.58 3.40 6.21
N LEU A 229 -7.07 4.52 5.66
CA LEU A 229 -6.23 5.69 5.40
C LEU A 229 -5.92 6.44 6.70
N SER A 230 -4.64 6.67 6.95
CA SER A 230 -4.17 7.35 8.16
C SER A 230 -3.70 8.79 7.92
N LYS A 231 -3.34 9.13 6.68
CA LYS A 231 -2.82 10.45 6.31
C LYS A 231 -3.81 11.27 5.49
N LYS A 232 -3.75 12.59 5.69
CA LYS A 232 -4.56 13.55 4.92
C LYS A 232 -4.17 13.66 3.45
N THR A 233 -2.95 13.27 3.10
CA THR A 233 -2.44 13.18 1.74
C THR A 233 -3.02 12.00 0.96
N SER A 234 -3.64 11.04 1.65
CA SER A 234 -4.32 9.90 1.07
C SER A 234 -5.80 10.22 0.85
N ARG A 235 -6.24 10.19 -0.41
CA ARG A 235 -7.63 10.40 -0.83
C ARG A 235 -8.20 9.14 -1.47
N PHE A 236 -9.49 9.12 -1.71
CA PHE A 236 -10.14 8.00 -2.40
C PHE A 236 -11.27 8.46 -3.30
N VAL A 237 -11.54 7.66 -4.30
CA VAL A 237 -12.76 7.68 -5.12
C VAL A 237 -13.43 6.31 -5.02
N VAL A 238 -14.72 6.24 -5.28
CA VAL A 238 -15.47 4.98 -5.29
C VAL A 238 -15.89 4.66 -6.72
N ASP A 239 -15.77 3.41 -7.12
CA ASP A 239 -15.92 2.99 -8.51
C ASP A 239 -17.36 3.13 -9.06
N ASP A 240 -18.37 3.27 -8.18
CA ASP A 240 -19.76 3.55 -8.54
C ASP A 240 -20.10 5.06 -8.57
N TRP A 241 -19.12 5.94 -8.32
CA TRP A 241 -19.34 7.37 -8.49
C TRP A 241 -19.48 7.72 -9.98
N PRO A 242 -20.25 8.79 -10.30
CA PRO A 242 -20.29 9.34 -11.64
C PRO A 242 -18.88 9.62 -12.18
N GLN A 243 -18.63 9.32 -13.45
CA GLN A 243 -17.31 9.44 -14.07
C GLN A 243 -16.71 10.85 -14.00
N ASP A 244 -17.56 11.88 -14.12
CA ASP A 244 -17.18 13.28 -13.95
C ASP A 244 -16.66 13.59 -12.56
N LYS A 245 -17.30 13.05 -11.53
CA LYS A 245 -16.84 13.18 -10.13
C LYS A 245 -15.51 12.46 -9.89
N ILE A 246 -15.31 11.29 -10.48
CA ILE A 246 -14.03 10.56 -10.39
C ILE A 246 -12.92 11.38 -11.05
N ARG A 247 -13.17 11.94 -12.24
CA ARG A 247 -12.21 12.78 -12.96
C ARG A 247 -11.91 14.08 -12.20
N GLU A 248 -12.91 14.71 -11.60
CA GLU A 248 -12.72 15.90 -10.78
C GLU A 248 -11.76 15.62 -9.61
N ALA A 249 -11.98 14.55 -8.87
CA ALA A 249 -11.10 14.12 -7.79
C ALA A 249 -9.67 13.80 -8.29
N ALA A 250 -9.54 13.25 -9.50
CA ALA A 250 -8.23 12.98 -10.10
C ALA A 250 -7.49 14.29 -10.49
N ARG A 251 -8.20 15.29 -11.00
CA ARG A 251 -7.61 16.62 -11.31
C ARG A 251 -7.11 17.33 -10.06
N GLU A 252 -7.89 17.30 -8.97
CA GLU A 252 -7.48 17.87 -7.69
C GLU A 252 -6.24 17.16 -7.12
N TYR A 253 -6.13 15.85 -7.35
CA TYR A 253 -4.99 15.05 -6.93
C TYR A 253 -3.71 15.36 -7.73
N ARG A 254 -3.84 15.66 -9.03
CA ARG A 254 -2.73 16.00 -9.93
C ARG A 254 -1.93 17.24 -9.50
N HIS A 255 -2.57 18.15 -8.76
CA HIS A 255 -1.96 19.36 -8.24
C HIS A 255 -2.00 19.36 -6.70
N PRO A 256 -1.28 18.46 -6.02
CA PRO A 256 -1.16 18.55 -4.57
C PRO A 256 -0.42 19.86 -4.24
N VAL A 257 -1.14 20.79 -3.61
CA VAL A 257 -0.60 22.06 -3.12
C VAL A 257 0.28 21.83 -1.90
#